data_057bc401c4f9521e4b3b6a4e83b48416
#
_entry.id   057bc401c4f9521e4b3b6a4e83b48416
#
_cell.length_a   1.000
_cell.length_b   1.000
_cell.length_c   1.000
_cell.angle_alpha   90.00
_cell.angle_beta   90.00
_cell.angle_gamma   90.00
#
_symmetry.space_group_name_H-M   'P 1'
#
loop_
_entity.id
_entity.type
_entity.pdbx_description
1 polymer ?
#
loop_
_entity_poly.entity_id
_entity_poly.type
_entity_poly.pdbx_seq_one_letter_code
_entity_poly.pdbx_strand_id
1 'polypeptide(L)'
;YRARNLVPGRDVDVNQNGERRCFEVMETPFHYEQDLDRIATVGAMIDVSNLDNLRRNLKQNQNAHLEILASLGTAIAVFDAEYKLVFYNQAFVRLWQLEDNWPEEHPSYGAFLDYLRERRLLPEVPDYPYFRSEEHKMFAAVTAPGEDLLHLPDGRSLRRIRAPHLKGGLIFAYEDITDRLTARREYNALMNVQQEILNSIEEAVLIFASNGRLQFYNQAYVNLWDADEIMLQK
;
A
#
# COMPACT_ATOMS: atom_id res chain seq x y z
N TYR A 1 -4.63 53.05 -17.63
CA TYR A 1 -3.86 52.29 -16.63
C TYR A 1 -3.71 50.84 -17.13
N ARG A 2 -2.56 50.53 -17.78
CA ARG A 2 -2.27 49.13 -18.14
C ARG A 2 -1.68 48.47 -16.91
N ALA A 3 -2.39 47.47 -16.38
CA ALA A 3 -1.87 46.55 -15.39
C ALA A 3 -0.59 45.88 -15.96
N ARG A 4 0.56 46.26 -15.47
CA ARG A 4 1.82 45.58 -15.78
C ARG A 4 1.94 44.37 -14.89
N ASN A 5 2.26 43.25 -15.50
CA ASN A 5 2.41 41.95 -14.88
C ASN A 5 3.30 42.06 -13.63
N LEU A 6 2.73 41.78 -12.45
CA LEU A 6 3.50 41.46 -11.27
C LEU A 6 4.40 40.26 -11.60
N VAL A 7 5.70 40.43 -11.39
CA VAL A 7 6.63 39.31 -11.46
C VAL A 7 6.24 38.36 -10.32
N PRO A 8 6.02 37.08 -10.61
CA PRO A 8 5.65 36.12 -9.55
C PRO A 8 6.72 36.14 -8.45
N GLY A 9 6.25 36.13 -7.19
CA GLY A 9 7.14 36.14 -6.02
C GLY A 9 8.14 34.99 -6.09
N ARG A 10 9.35 35.23 -5.66
CA ARG A 10 10.39 34.20 -5.49
C ARG A 10 10.65 33.98 -4.01
N ASP A 11 10.79 32.75 -3.61
CA ASP A 11 11.18 32.41 -2.25
C ASP A 11 12.69 32.62 -2.06
N VAL A 12 13.05 33.33 -1.00
CA VAL A 12 14.43 33.63 -0.63
C VAL A 12 14.69 33.17 0.80
N ASP A 13 15.65 32.30 0.96
CA ASP A 13 16.12 31.86 2.27
C ASP A 13 17.16 32.81 2.84
N VAL A 14 16.94 33.29 4.05
CA VAL A 14 17.89 34.17 4.76
C VAL A 14 18.24 33.50 6.10
N ASN A 15 19.54 33.45 6.42
CA ASN A 15 19.98 33.00 7.73
C ASN A 15 20.21 34.25 8.61
N GLN A 16 19.35 34.47 9.58
CA GLN A 16 19.42 35.58 10.51
C GLN A 16 19.66 35.05 11.93
N ASN A 17 20.79 35.39 12.53
CA ASN A 17 21.20 34.98 13.88
C ASN A 17 21.19 33.45 14.11
N GLY A 18 21.48 32.66 13.09
CA GLY A 18 21.47 31.20 13.17
C GLY A 18 20.07 30.57 12.93
N GLU A 19 19.04 31.38 12.73
CA GLU A 19 17.71 30.94 12.33
C GLU A 19 17.51 31.14 10.83
N ARG A 20 17.04 30.08 10.15
CA ARG A 20 16.65 30.14 8.74
C ARG A 20 15.26 30.72 8.63
N ARG A 21 15.10 31.80 7.90
CA ARG A 21 13.83 32.43 7.55
C ARG A 21 13.59 32.40 6.05
N CYS A 22 12.38 32.11 5.65
CA CYS A 22 11.95 32.12 4.26
C CYS A 22 11.08 33.34 3.99
N PHE A 23 11.44 34.11 2.99
CA PHE A 23 10.69 35.30 2.58
C PHE A 23 10.24 35.15 1.14
N GLU A 24 8.96 35.44 0.90
CA GLU A 24 8.46 35.63 -0.46
C GLU A 24 8.75 37.09 -0.88
N VAL A 25 9.57 37.26 -1.92
CA VAL A 25 10.01 38.56 -2.43
C VAL A 25 9.28 38.84 -3.74
N MET A 26 8.51 39.90 -3.76
CA MET A 26 7.85 40.43 -4.95
C MET A 26 8.48 41.73 -5.36
N GLU A 27 8.89 41.86 -6.63
CA GLU A 27 9.52 43.06 -7.15
C GLU A 27 8.74 43.56 -8.37
N THR A 28 8.53 44.89 -8.42
CA THR A 28 7.83 45.53 -9.54
C THR A 28 8.63 46.74 -9.99
N PRO A 29 9.01 46.85 -11.27
CA PRO A 29 9.69 48.04 -11.80
C PRO A 29 8.71 49.22 -11.81
N PHE A 30 9.21 50.34 -11.39
CA PHE A 30 8.50 51.62 -11.31
C PHE A 30 9.26 52.69 -12.11
N HIS A 31 8.55 53.43 -12.98
CA HIS A 31 9.11 54.56 -13.72
C HIS A 31 8.75 55.85 -13.03
N TYR A 32 9.72 56.71 -12.85
CA TYR A 32 9.50 58.07 -12.31
C TYR A 32 8.81 58.94 -13.38
N GLU A 33 7.71 59.62 -13.01
CA GLU A 33 6.94 60.45 -13.95
C GLU A 33 7.73 61.61 -14.54
N GLN A 34 8.84 62.04 -13.91
CA GLN A 34 9.62 63.18 -14.31
C GLN A 34 10.94 62.82 -15.09
N ASP A 35 11.31 61.55 -15.14
CA ASP A 35 12.50 61.07 -15.81
C ASP A 35 12.31 59.63 -16.29
N LEU A 36 11.93 59.47 -17.56
CA LEU A 36 11.56 58.18 -18.17
C LEU A 36 12.77 57.22 -18.31
N ASP A 37 13.99 57.71 -18.15
CA ASP A 37 15.20 56.91 -18.23
C ASP A 37 15.63 56.31 -16.89
N ARG A 38 14.98 56.68 -15.79
CA ARG A 38 15.23 56.10 -14.46
C ARG A 38 14.20 55.08 -14.07
N ILE A 39 14.65 53.84 -13.89
CA ILE A 39 13.86 52.73 -13.40
C ILE A 39 14.18 52.56 -11.91
N ALA A 40 13.15 52.64 -11.07
CA ALA A 40 13.23 52.24 -9.69
C ALA A 40 12.50 50.89 -9.53
N THR A 41 12.86 50.13 -8.52
CA THR A 41 12.17 48.86 -8.19
C THR A 41 11.50 49.01 -6.83
N VAL A 42 10.21 48.73 -6.76
CA VAL A 42 9.49 48.57 -5.48
C VAL A 42 9.45 47.10 -5.15
N GLY A 43 10.01 46.74 -4.01
CA GLY A 43 9.98 45.37 -3.49
C GLY A 43 9.12 45.26 -2.23
N ALA A 44 8.39 44.16 -2.12
CA ALA A 44 7.71 43.73 -0.89
C ALA A 44 8.29 42.39 -0.45
N MET A 45 8.54 42.25 0.84
CA MET A 45 8.97 40.97 1.44
C MET A 45 7.90 40.51 2.46
N ILE A 46 7.47 39.28 2.34
CA ILE A 46 6.53 38.64 3.28
C ILE A 46 7.26 37.48 3.96
N ASP A 47 7.26 37.47 5.30
CA ASP A 47 7.82 36.34 6.04
C ASP A 47 6.86 35.14 5.94
N VAL A 48 7.26 34.12 5.21
CA VAL A 48 6.53 32.87 4.99
C VAL A 48 7.16 31.69 5.73
N SER A 49 8.08 31.96 6.67
CA SER A 49 8.83 30.93 7.40
C SER A 49 7.94 29.89 8.07
N ASN A 50 6.86 30.31 8.70
CA ASN A 50 5.91 29.41 9.35
C ASN A 50 5.19 28.51 8.34
N LEU A 51 4.82 29.07 7.20
CA LEU A 51 4.15 28.28 6.13
C LEU A 51 5.10 27.28 5.50
N ASP A 52 6.34 27.69 5.23
CA ASP A 52 7.38 26.81 4.67
C ASP A 52 7.76 25.69 5.64
N ASN A 53 7.94 26.00 6.94
CA ASN A 53 8.20 25.02 7.98
C ASN A 53 7.04 24.00 8.10
N LEU A 54 5.78 24.46 8.06
CA LEU A 54 4.62 23.58 8.13
C LEU A 54 4.53 22.66 6.92
N ARG A 55 4.80 23.17 5.71
CA ARG A 55 4.86 22.36 4.48
C ARG A 55 5.96 21.31 4.54
N ARG A 56 7.15 21.67 5.03
CA ARG A 56 8.28 20.73 5.19
C ARG A 56 7.96 19.64 6.23
N ASN A 57 7.40 20.01 7.37
CA ASN A 57 7.02 19.06 8.41
C ASN A 57 5.95 18.08 7.92
N LEU A 58 4.95 18.55 7.18
CA LEU A 58 3.94 17.70 6.56
C LEU A 58 4.58 16.72 5.57
N LYS A 59 5.48 17.20 4.72
CA LYS A 59 6.18 16.35 3.73
C LYS A 59 7.10 15.33 4.41
N GLN A 60 7.83 15.74 5.46
CA GLN A 60 8.68 14.83 6.23
C GLN A 60 7.87 13.76 6.96
N ASN A 61 6.76 14.12 7.61
CA ASN A 61 5.87 13.17 8.27
C ASN A 61 5.26 12.19 7.27
N GLN A 62 4.83 12.64 6.09
CA GLN A 62 4.34 11.77 5.04
C GLN A 62 5.42 10.78 4.59
N ASN A 63 6.64 11.25 4.32
CA ASN A 63 7.75 10.39 3.91
C ASN A 63 8.13 9.37 5.00
N ALA A 64 8.18 9.77 6.25
CA ALA A 64 8.46 8.86 7.37
C ALA A 64 7.41 7.75 7.49
N HIS A 65 6.12 8.06 7.34
CA HIS A 65 5.07 7.05 7.32
C HIS A 65 5.22 6.07 6.14
N LEU A 66 5.63 6.58 4.97
CA LEU A 66 5.84 5.76 3.78
C LEU A 66 7.08 4.85 3.91
N GLU A 67 8.16 5.33 4.54
CA GLU A 67 9.33 4.52 4.84
C GLU A 67 9.02 3.38 5.82
N ILE A 68 8.21 3.65 6.86
CA ILE A 68 7.74 2.62 7.79
C ILE A 68 6.94 1.55 7.04
N LEU A 69 5.99 1.95 6.20
CA LEU A 69 5.19 1.01 5.39
C LEU A 69 6.07 0.23 4.39
N ALA A 70 7.08 0.86 3.81
CA ALA A 70 8.04 0.20 2.93
C ALA A 70 8.93 -0.81 3.67
N SER A 71 9.32 -0.50 4.94
CA SER A 71 10.14 -1.40 5.78
C SER A 71 9.39 -2.66 6.21
N LEU A 72 8.07 -2.60 6.29
CA LEU A 72 7.20 -3.75 6.59
C LEU A 72 7.01 -4.71 5.39
N GLY A 73 7.64 -4.46 4.26
CA GLY A 73 7.52 -5.30 3.06
C GLY A 73 6.20 -5.15 2.31
N THR A 74 5.30 -4.29 2.78
CA THR A 74 4.02 -4.03 2.12
C THR A 74 4.22 -3.14 0.90
N ALA A 75 3.87 -3.63 -0.28
CA ALA A 75 3.89 -2.87 -1.52
C ALA A 75 2.62 -2.00 -1.64
N ILE A 76 2.78 -0.68 -1.82
CA ILE A 76 1.66 0.26 -1.85
C ILE A 76 1.67 1.03 -3.17
N ALA A 77 0.48 1.15 -3.77
CA ALA A 77 0.21 2.02 -4.91
C ALA A 77 -1.11 2.76 -4.73
N VAL A 78 -1.19 3.98 -5.23
CA VAL A 78 -2.41 4.79 -5.27
C VAL A 78 -2.69 5.18 -6.70
N PHE A 79 -3.89 4.88 -7.15
CA PHE A 79 -4.42 5.34 -8.43
C PHE A 79 -5.54 6.35 -8.17
N ASP A 80 -5.55 7.45 -8.92
CA ASP A 80 -6.56 8.50 -8.80
C ASP A 80 -7.90 8.13 -9.45
N ALA A 81 -8.83 9.09 -9.47
CA ALA A 81 -10.15 8.91 -10.09
C ALA A 81 -10.09 8.71 -11.62
N GLU A 82 -9.03 9.16 -12.27
CA GLU A 82 -8.71 8.98 -13.68
C GLU A 82 -7.90 7.70 -13.96
N TYR A 83 -7.80 6.82 -12.94
CA TYR A 83 -7.05 5.55 -12.99
C TYR A 83 -5.54 5.70 -13.20
N LYS A 84 -4.95 6.88 -12.93
CA LYS A 84 -3.53 7.13 -13.07
C LYS A 84 -2.78 6.82 -11.78
N LEU A 85 -1.60 6.21 -11.91
CA LEU A 85 -0.69 5.97 -10.79
C LEU A 85 -0.14 7.30 -10.28
N VAL A 86 -0.54 7.72 -9.08
CA VAL A 86 -0.13 8.99 -8.46
C VAL A 86 0.83 8.81 -7.31
N PHE A 87 0.90 7.60 -6.76
CA PHE A 87 1.83 7.26 -5.69
C PHE A 87 2.17 5.77 -5.73
N TYR A 88 3.42 5.45 -5.39
CA TYR A 88 3.89 4.09 -5.15
C TYR A 88 5.10 4.12 -4.20
N ASN A 89 5.37 3.01 -3.52
CA ASN A 89 6.58 2.86 -2.71
C ASN A 89 7.57 1.89 -3.38
N GLN A 90 8.80 1.88 -2.86
CA GLN A 90 9.86 1.01 -3.41
C GLN A 90 9.53 -0.50 -3.29
N ALA A 91 8.73 -0.89 -2.29
CA ALA A 91 8.27 -2.28 -2.17
C ALA A 91 7.36 -2.68 -3.34
N PHE A 92 6.54 -1.75 -3.85
CA PHE A 92 5.71 -1.98 -5.03
C PHE A 92 6.54 -2.22 -6.30
N VAL A 93 7.60 -1.41 -6.51
CA VAL A 93 8.53 -1.58 -7.63
C VAL A 93 9.21 -2.96 -7.58
N ARG A 94 9.70 -3.35 -6.40
CA ARG A 94 10.35 -4.66 -6.21
C ARG A 94 9.40 -5.83 -6.38
N LEU A 95 8.19 -5.74 -5.80
CA LEU A 95 7.20 -6.82 -5.86
C LEU A 95 6.83 -7.17 -7.30
N TRP A 96 6.57 -6.15 -8.11
CA TRP A 96 6.12 -6.29 -9.49
C TRP A 96 7.25 -6.23 -10.52
N GLN A 97 8.52 -6.15 -10.07
CA GLN A 97 9.70 -6.10 -10.92
C GLN A 97 9.59 -5.00 -12.00
N LEU A 98 9.11 -3.81 -11.57
CA LEU A 98 8.91 -2.69 -12.49
C LEU A 98 10.26 -2.10 -12.92
N GLU A 99 10.37 -1.69 -14.17
CA GLU A 99 11.53 -0.95 -14.68
C GLU A 99 11.55 0.45 -14.06
N ASP A 100 12.74 1.00 -13.80
CA ASP A 100 12.93 2.21 -13.02
C ASP A 100 12.10 3.40 -13.52
N ASN A 101 11.94 3.56 -14.81
CA ASN A 101 11.22 4.70 -15.41
C ASN A 101 9.72 4.44 -15.62
N TRP A 102 9.26 3.17 -15.56
CA TRP A 102 7.89 2.84 -15.90
C TRP A 102 6.84 3.49 -14.97
N PRO A 103 7.03 3.52 -13.64
CA PRO A 103 6.09 4.20 -12.75
C PRO A 103 6.10 5.72 -12.88
N GLU A 104 7.22 6.33 -13.30
CA GLU A 104 7.39 7.80 -13.44
C GLU A 104 6.53 8.37 -14.58
N GLU A 105 6.13 7.54 -15.55
CA GLU A 105 5.23 7.91 -16.65
C GLU A 105 3.77 8.05 -16.20
N HIS A 106 3.45 7.85 -14.91
CA HIS A 106 2.09 7.85 -14.38
C HIS A 106 1.13 6.95 -15.18
N PRO A 107 1.46 5.65 -15.35
CA PRO A 107 0.66 4.75 -16.17
C PRO A 107 -0.75 4.61 -15.61
N SER A 108 -1.71 4.27 -16.48
CA SER A 108 -3.05 3.93 -16.03
C SER A 108 -3.08 2.54 -15.38
N TYR A 109 -4.09 2.29 -14.53
CA TYR A 109 -4.31 0.97 -13.93
C TYR A 109 -4.45 -0.12 -15.00
N GLY A 110 -5.12 0.18 -16.13
CA GLY A 110 -5.19 -0.73 -17.25
C GLY A 110 -3.82 -1.04 -17.88
N ALA A 111 -2.97 -0.03 -18.05
CA ALA A 111 -1.60 -0.22 -18.54
C ALA A 111 -0.75 -1.03 -17.53
N PHE A 112 -0.97 -0.85 -16.24
CA PHE A 112 -0.35 -1.67 -15.20
C PHE A 112 -0.76 -3.14 -15.31
N LEU A 113 -2.04 -3.45 -15.48
CA LEU A 113 -2.52 -4.82 -15.67
C LEU A 113 -1.95 -5.44 -16.96
N ASP A 114 -1.89 -4.68 -18.06
CA ASP A 114 -1.31 -5.13 -19.33
C ASP A 114 0.19 -5.46 -19.16
N TYR A 115 0.94 -4.59 -18.49
CA TYR A 115 2.36 -4.80 -18.14
C TYR A 115 2.58 -6.07 -17.34
N LEU A 116 1.78 -6.29 -16.28
CA LEU A 116 1.87 -7.50 -15.46
C LEU A 116 1.53 -8.77 -16.26
N ARG A 117 0.55 -8.69 -17.15
CA ARG A 117 0.15 -9.81 -18.00
C ARG A 117 1.28 -10.22 -18.93
N GLU A 118 1.91 -9.28 -19.63
CA GLU A 118 3.02 -9.55 -20.54
C GLU A 118 4.18 -10.27 -19.85
N ARG A 119 4.41 -9.95 -18.56
CA ARG A 119 5.46 -10.57 -17.74
C ARG A 119 5.00 -11.80 -16.96
N ARG A 120 3.77 -12.27 -17.17
CA ARG A 120 3.17 -13.40 -16.43
C ARG A 120 3.17 -13.21 -14.90
N LEU A 121 2.95 -11.98 -14.46
CA LEU A 121 2.86 -11.61 -13.05
C LEU A 121 1.40 -11.43 -12.59
N LEU A 122 0.42 -11.79 -13.41
CA LEU A 122 -0.99 -11.87 -13.04
C LEU A 122 -1.42 -13.32 -12.86
N PRO A 123 -2.45 -13.58 -12.02
CA PRO A 123 -3.11 -14.87 -12.00
C PRO A 123 -3.53 -15.31 -13.40
N GLU A 124 -3.47 -16.62 -13.66
CA GLU A 124 -3.98 -17.16 -14.93
C GLU A 124 -5.50 -17.03 -14.98
N VAL A 125 -5.98 -16.20 -15.90
CA VAL A 125 -7.40 -15.96 -16.10
C VAL A 125 -7.81 -16.38 -17.52
N PRO A 126 -8.90 -17.14 -17.69
CA PRO A 126 -9.34 -17.60 -19.02
C PRO A 126 -9.73 -16.46 -19.96
N ASP A 127 -10.35 -15.41 -19.41
CA ASP A 127 -10.83 -14.23 -20.16
C ASP A 127 -10.23 -12.95 -19.56
N TYR A 128 -9.12 -12.51 -20.14
CA TYR A 128 -8.43 -11.30 -19.67
C TYR A 128 -9.23 -10.01 -19.94
N PRO A 129 -9.90 -9.79 -21.09
CA PRO A 129 -10.75 -8.63 -21.28
C PRO A 129 -11.83 -8.49 -20.21
N TYR A 130 -12.48 -9.60 -19.85
CA TYR A 130 -13.46 -9.64 -18.76
C TYR A 130 -12.82 -9.29 -17.41
N PHE A 131 -11.71 -9.94 -17.05
CA PHE A 131 -10.95 -9.66 -15.83
C PHE A 131 -10.59 -8.19 -15.74
N ARG A 132 -10.00 -7.61 -16.79
CA ARG A 132 -9.63 -6.19 -16.85
C ARG A 132 -10.83 -5.27 -16.65
N SER A 133 -11.98 -5.62 -17.22
CA SER A 133 -13.23 -4.86 -17.02
C SER A 133 -13.71 -4.91 -15.59
N GLU A 134 -13.68 -6.07 -14.93
CA GLU A 134 -14.05 -6.22 -13.52
C GLU A 134 -13.09 -5.44 -12.60
N GLU A 135 -11.78 -5.48 -12.87
CA GLU A 135 -10.79 -4.69 -12.15
C GLU A 135 -11.06 -3.18 -12.27
N HIS A 136 -11.48 -2.68 -13.45
CA HIS A 136 -11.89 -1.29 -13.63
C HIS A 136 -13.19 -0.93 -12.88
N LYS A 137 -14.16 -1.82 -12.83
CA LYS A 137 -15.43 -1.59 -12.11
C LYS A 137 -15.20 -1.41 -10.59
N MET A 138 -14.11 -1.97 -10.04
CA MET A 138 -13.78 -1.80 -8.64
C MET A 138 -13.59 -0.33 -8.24
N PHE A 139 -13.07 0.53 -9.12
CA PHE A 139 -12.87 1.95 -8.82
C PHE A 139 -14.19 2.69 -8.50
N ALA A 140 -15.30 2.24 -9.09
CA ALA A 140 -16.62 2.78 -8.82
C ALA A 140 -17.35 2.05 -7.66
N ALA A 141 -17.02 0.78 -7.43
CA ALA A 141 -17.74 -0.08 -6.50
C ALA A 141 -17.16 -0.11 -5.08
N VAL A 142 -15.86 0.17 -4.92
CA VAL A 142 -15.19 0.09 -3.61
C VAL A 142 -15.52 1.31 -2.77
N THR A 143 -16.42 1.16 -1.82
CA THR A 143 -16.81 2.19 -0.84
C THR A 143 -16.22 1.95 0.55
N ALA A 144 -15.70 0.75 0.80
CA ALA A 144 -15.07 0.32 2.06
C ALA A 144 -13.84 -0.55 1.75
N PRO A 145 -12.87 -0.64 2.67
CA PRO A 145 -11.72 -1.53 2.51
C PRO A 145 -12.17 -2.97 2.31
N GLY A 146 -11.53 -3.66 1.38
CA GLY A 146 -11.73 -5.08 1.09
C GLY A 146 -10.41 -5.76 0.81
N GLU A 147 -10.37 -7.09 0.96
CA GLU A 147 -9.18 -7.89 0.68
C GLU A 147 -9.49 -9.10 -0.20
N ASP A 148 -8.51 -9.53 -0.96
CA ASP A 148 -8.53 -10.75 -1.74
C ASP A 148 -7.13 -11.37 -1.87
N LEU A 149 -7.08 -12.62 -2.32
CA LEU A 149 -5.85 -13.36 -2.53
C LEU A 149 -5.58 -13.50 -4.02
N LEU A 150 -4.35 -13.18 -4.40
CA LEU A 150 -3.83 -13.38 -5.75
C LEU A 150 -2.81 -14.51 -5.73
N HIS A 151 -3.07 -15.58 -6.47
CA HIS A 151 -2.11 -16.65 -6.69
C HIS A 151 -1.41 -16.42 -8.02
N LEU A 152 -0.10 -16.15 -7.96
CA LEU A 152 0.70 -15.84 -9.13
C LEU A 152 1.26 -17.10 -9.78
N PRO A 153 1.52 -17.09 -11.10
CA PRO A 153 2.12 -18.23 -11.82
C PRO A 153 3.50 -18.64 -11.33
N ASP A 154 4.23 -17.72 -10.70
CA ASP A 154 5.55 -17.97 -10.10
C ASP A 154 5.48 -18.68 -8.72
N GLY A 155 4.27 -19.02 -8.24
CA GLY A 155 4.03 -19.72 -6.98
C GLY A 155 3.83 -18.78 -5.79
N ARG A 156 4.02 -17.46 -5.93
CA ARG A 156 3.73 -16.51 -4.87
C ARG A 156 2.23 -16.38 -4.62
N SER A 157 1.88 -16.14 -3.37
CA SER A 157 0.53 -15.83 -2.93
C SER A 157 0.53 -14.46 -2.29
N LEU A 158 -0.14 -13.51 -2.92
CA LEU A 158 -0.23 -12.14 -2.44
C LEU A 158 -1.60 -11.88 -1.81
N ARG A 159 -1.61 -11.24 -0.64
CA ARG A 159 -2.80 -10.61 -0.09
C ARG A 159 -2.88 -9.20 -0.64
N ARG A 160 -3.95 -8.90 -1.39
CA ARG A 160 -4.25 -7.56 -1.91
C ARG A 160 -5.33 -6.92 -1.05
N ILE A 161 -5.03 -5.76 -0.49
CA ILE A 161 -5.99 -4.91 0.22
C ILE A 161 -6.31 -3.75 -0.71
N ARG A 162 -7.60 -3.43 -0.83
CA ARG A 162 -8.14 -2.31 -1.61
C ARG A 162 -8.87 -1.38 -0.69
N ALA A 163 -8.63 -0.08 -0.79
CA ALA A 163 -9.34 0.93 -0.03
C ALA A 163 -9.62 2.17 -0.88
N PRO A 164 -10.76 2.86 -0.66
CA PRO A 164 -11.04 4.10 -1.37
C PRO A 164 -10.05 5.19 -0.95
N HIS A 165 -9.60 6.00 -1.91
CA HIS A 165 -8.76 7.17 -1.64
C HIS A 165 -9.61 8.42 -1.44
N LEU A 166 -9.22 9.30 -0.50
CA LEU A 166 -10.00 10.50 -0.11
C LEU A 166 -10.28 11.48 -1.26
N LYS A 167 -9.41 11.53 -2.26
CA LYS A 167 -9.57 12.40 -3.44
C LYS A 167 -10.19 11.68 -4.64
N GLY A 168 -10.80 10.52 -4.43
CA GLY A 168 -11.22 9.60 -5.46
C GLY A 168 -10.13 8.61 -5.86
N GLY A 169 -10.50 7.51 -6.54
CA GLY A 169 -9.59 6.42 -6.89
C GLY A 169 -9.41 5.39 -5.78
N LEU A 170 -8.36 4.57 -5.89
CA LEU A 170 -8.10 3.45 -4.99
C LEU A 170 -6.65 3.42 -4.48
N ILE A 171 -6.53 2.99 -3.24
CA ILE A 171 -5.27 2.56 -2.62
C ILE A 171 -5.20 1.04 -2.72
N PHE A 172 -4.09 0.53 -3.22
CA PHE A 172 -3.75 -0.89 -3.20
C PHE A 172 -2.57 -1.14 -2.28
N ALA A 173 -2.70 -2.14 -1.42
CA ALA A 173 -1.59 -2.66 -0.64
C ALA A 173 -1.45 -4.17 -0.93
N TYR A 174 -0.23 -4.62 -1.21
CA TYR A 174 0.08 -6.02 -1.50
C TYR A 174 1.09 -6.52 -0.48
N GLU A 175 0.80 -7.67 0.10
CA GLU A 175 1.68 -8.36 1.04
C GLU A 175 1.94 -9.77 0.49
N ASP A 176 3.22 -10.15 0.37
CA ASP A 176 3.58 -11.52 0.07
C ASP A 176 3.40 -12.38 1.32
N ILE A 177 2.46 -13.31 1.25
CA ILE A 177 2.12 -14.23 2.34
C ILE A 177 2.49 -15.68 2.02
N THR A 178 3.32 -15.90 1.01
CA THR A 178 3.70 -17.23 0.52
C THR A 178 4.28 -18.09 1.63
N ASP A 179 5.30 -17.59 2.34
CA ASP A 179 5.96 -18.34 3.42
C ASP A 179 4.99 -18.65 4.56
N ARG A 180 4.11 -17.69 4.90
CA ARG A 180 3.11 -17.89 5.95
C ARG A 180 2.09 -18.97 5.58
N LEU A 181 1.64 -19.00 4.33
CA LEU A 181 0.71 -20.01 3.85
C LEU A 181 1.38 -21.39 3.74
N THR A 182 2.64 -21.43 3.29
CA THR A 182 3.42 -22.67 3.20
C THR A 182 3.65 -23.27 4.58
N ALA A 183 4.16 -22.50 5.53
CA ALA A 183 4.34 -22.95 6.91
C ALA A 183 3.03 -23.44 7.54
N ARG A 184 1.90 -22.77 7.26
CA ARG A 184 0.59 -23.20 7.73
C ARG A 184 0.15 -24.53 7.13
N ARG A 185 0.40 -24.74 5.83
CA ARG A 185 0.08 -26.02 5.15
C ARG A 185 0.93 -27.16 5.68
N GLU A 186 2.23 -26.94 5.87
CA GLU A 186 3.15 -27.92 6.44
C GLU A 186 2.77 -28.30 7.86
N TYR A 187 2.45 -27.32 8.70
CA TYR A 187 1.96 -27.56 10.05
C TYR A 187 0.68 -28.39 10.05
N ASN A 188 -0.32 -28.03 9.22
CA ASN A 188 -1.57 -28.77 9.13
C ASN A 188 -1.35 -30.21 8.60
N ALA A 189 -0.45 -30.38 7.60
CA ALA A 189 -0.10 -31.71 7.08
C ALA A 189 0.53 -32.57 8.18
N LEU A 190 1.47 -32.02 8.95
CA LEU A 190 2.09 -32.74 10.07
C LEU A 190 1.05 -33.16 11.14
N MET A 191 0.14 -32.25 11.49
CA MET A 191 -0.95 -32.54 12.45
C MET A 191 -1.87 -33.66 11.94
N ASN A 192 -2.22 -33.64 10.65
CA ASN A 192 -3.05 -34.69 10.06
C ASN A 192 -2.36 -36.06 10.11
N VAL A 193 -1.06 -36.11 9.77
CA VAL A 193 -0.27 -37.36 9.85
C VAL A 193 -0.20 -37.85 11.29
N GLN A 194 0.05 -36.98 12.27
CA GLN A 194 0.04 -37.38 13.69
C GLN A 194 -1.32 -37.96 14.12
N GLN A 195 -2.41 -37.32 13.71
CA GLN A 195 -3.75 -37.78 14.00
C GLN A 195 -4.07 -39.14 13.35
N GLU A 196 -3.62 -39.35 12.10
CA GLU A 196 -3.77 -40.61 11.39
C GLU A 196 -2.97 -41.75 12.06
N ILE A 197 -1.73 -41.48 12.50
CA ILE A 197 -0.90 -42.42 13.26
C ILE A 197 -1.63 -42.83 14.56
N LEU A 198 -2.12 -41.87 15.34
CA LEU A 198 -2.82 -42.14 16.58
C LEU A 198 -4.13 -42.92 16.37
N ASN A 199 -4.83 -42.67 15.27
CA ASN A 199 -6.04 -43.39 14.90
C ASN A 199 -5.78 -44.83 14.38
N SER A 200 -4.54 -45.08 13.86
CA SER A 200 -4.16 -46.45 13.43
C SER A 200 -3.78 -47.36 14.57
N ILE A 201 -3.62 -46.88 15.79
CA ILE A 201 -3.35 -47.66 17.00
C ILE A 201 -4.66 -48.32 17.43
N GLU A 202 -4.61 -49.63 17.69
CA GLU A 202 -5.79 -50.41 18.14
C GLU A 202 -6.17 -50.14 19.60
N GLU A 203 -5.20 -49.65 20.40
CA GLU A 203 -5.42 -49.26 21.80
C GLU A 203 -6.13 -47.90 21.89
N ALA A 204 -7.05 -47.77 22.83
CA ALA A 204 -7.72 -46.50 23.12
C ALA A 204 -6.74 -45.48 23.70
N VAL A 205 -6.56 -44.35 23.03
CA VAL A 205 -5.66 -43.27 23.43
C VAL A 205 -6.48 -42.00 23.75
N LEU A 206 -6.20 -41.44 24.96
CA LEU A 206 -6.75 -40.16 25.38
C LEU A 206 -5.58 -39.24 25.84
N ILE A 207 -5.67 -37.97 25.49
CA ILE A 207 -4.74 -36.95 25.94
C ILE A 207 -5.53 -35.84 26.64
N PHE A 208 -5.12 -35.55 27.87
CA PHE A 208 -5.68 -34.44 28.65
C PHE A 208 -4.66 -33.30 28.76
N ALA A 209 -5.14 -32.08 28.70
CA ALA A 209 -4.33 -30.92 29.01
C ALA A 209 -4.06 -30.82 30.51
N SER A 210 -3.11 -29.98 30.93
CA SER A 210 -2.75 -29.77 32.35
C SER A 210 -3.91 -29.25 33.22
N ASN A 211 -4.94 -28.67 32.60
CA ASN A 211 -6.16 -28.20 33.26
C ASN A 211 -7.26 -29.29 33.35
N GLY A 212 -6.94 -30.53 32.97
CA GLY A 212 -7.87 -31.66 33.01
C GLY A 212 -8.87 -31.74 31.83
N ARG A 213 -8.76 -30.82 30.85
CA ARG A 213 -9.64 -30.88 29.65
C ARG A 213 -9.12 -31.92 28.66
N LEU A 214 -10.01 -32.69 28.07
CA LEU A 214 -9.71 -33.63 27.01
C LEU A 214 -9.22 -32.85 25.78
N GLN A 215 -8.02 -33.14 25.30
CA GLN A 215 -7.41 -32.54 24.14
C GLN A 215 -7.48 -33.38 22.88
N PHE A 216 -7.42 -34.70 23.08
CA PHE A 216 -7.41 -35.64 21.97
C PHE A 216 -7.96 -37.00 22.42
N TYR A 217 -8.60 -37.70 21.50
CA TYR A 217 -8.96 -39.12 21.58
C TYR A 217 -8.84 -39.75 20.20
N ASN A 218 -8.53 -41.05 20.14
CA ASN A 218 -8.49 -41.78 18.88
C ASN A 218 -9.76 -42.57 18.61
N GLN A 219 -9.89 -43.08 17.39
CA GLN A 219 -11.06 -43.85 16.98
C GLN A 219 -11.23 -45.15 17.78
N ALA A 220 -10.13 -45.77 18.22
CA ALA A 220 -10.20 -46.96 19.07
C ALA A 220 -10.90 -46.68 20.42
N TYR A 221 -10.72 -45.47 20.99
CA TYR A 221 -11.47 -45.08 22.20
C TYR A 221 -12.97 -44.96 21.93
N VAL A 222 -13.37 -44.32 20.83
CA VAL A 222 -14.78 -44.19 20.44
C VAL A 222 -15.41 -45.55 20.27
N ASN A 223 -14.74 -46.45 19.58
CA ASN A 223 -15.22 -47.80 19.31
C ASN A 223 -15.31 -48.68 20.58
N LEU A 224 -14.34 -48.53 21.51
CA LEU A 224 -14.26 -49.30 22.74
C LEU A 224 -15.37 -48.94 23.73
N TRP A 225 -15.71 -47.65 23.81
CA TRP A 225 -16.66 -47.13 24.81
C TRP A 225 -18.00 -46.74 24.21
N ASP A 226 -18.23 -46.97 22.91
CA ASP A 226 -19.42 -46.52 22.17
C ASP A 226 -19.72 -45.05 22.48
N ALA A 227 -18.66 -44.24 22.52
CA ALA A 227 -18.71 -42.86 22.97
C ALA A 227 -19.36 -41.96 21.93
N ASP A 228 -20.27 -41.10 22.37
CA ASP A 228 -20.88 -40.10 21.51
C ASP A 228 -19.86 -38.97 21.25
N GLU A 229 -19.38 -38.85 20.00
CA GLU A 229 -18.42 -37.84 19.56
C GLU A 229 -18.89 -36.40 19.85
N ILE A 230 -20.20 -36.14 19.86
CA ILE A 230 -20.80 -34.85 20.18
C ILE A 230 -20.56 -34.47 21.65
N MET A 231 -20.50 -35.44 22.55
CA MET A 231 -20.22 -35.22 23.97
C MET A 231 -18.73 -35.01 24.25
N LEU A 232 -17.86 -35.58 23.43
CA LEU A 232 -16.41 -35.48 23.58
C LEU A 232 -15.83 -34.14 23.07
N GLN A 233 -16.57 -33.38 22.28
CA GLN A 233 -16.15 -32.08 21.72
C GLN A 233 -16.55 -30.87 22.57
N LYS A 234 -17.16 -31.07 23.75
CA LYS A 234 -17.54 -30.02 24.71
C LYS A 234 -16.44 -29.81 25.76
#